data_456f697dc81c89b78e7be2db44083a5c
#
_entry.id   456f697dc81c89b78e7be2db44083a5c
#
_cell.length_a   1.000
_cell.length_b   1.000
_cell.length_c   1.000
_cell.angle_alpha   90.00
_cell.angle_beta   90.00
_cell.angle_gamma   90.00
#
_symmetry.space_group_name_H-M   'P 1'
#
loop_
_entity.id
_entity.type
_entity.pdbx_description
1 polymer ?
#
loop_
_entity_poly.entity_id
_entity_poly.type
_entity_poly.pdbx_seq_one_letter_code
_entity_poly.pdbx_strand_id
1 'polypeptide(L)'
;ERFAGEMVGALPTDLLLLFPRQVDWINALIQYVASHKHLSLIIRVHPREFPNKREGALSEHAKMLQDVLSDLPDNVRVNWPTDNISMYSVANITDVFANSWSSVGKEMGLLGLPVVLYSHDLTDYPSDLNYVGTTHDEYFWQVEQALADGWSAERIRQNYRWCAIEYQRIALDVAESFDRKENEKLTLPTRVRNKLMRTIAPYHQQYSDCANRASRLSVSDDIDAIFRNRLDSVLDLPRHDSAITLQDETLNLKREVSRLIKGLYGSDTDFPEKSLVGKLQNFAQS
;
A
#
# COMPACT_ATOMS: atom_id res chain seq x y z
N GLU A 1 4.72 -14.53 0.41
CA GLU A 1 5.19 -13.15 0.66
C GLU A 1 6.15 -13.07 1.85
N ARG A 2 5.81 -13.67 3.01
CA ARG A 2 6.70 -13.70 4.18
C ARG A 2 8.07 -14.25 3.84
N PHE A 3 8.14 -15.42 3.19
CA PHE A 3 9.38 -16.04 2.79
C PHE A 3 10.25 -15.13 1.89
N ALA A 4 9.64 -14.44 0.95
CA ALA A 4 10.35 -13.48 0.11
C ALA A 4 10.88 -12.29 0.91
N GLY A 5 10.11 -11.79 1.89
CA GLY A 5 10.53 -10.71 2.79
C GLY A 5 11.69 -11.12 3.70
N GLU A 6 11.66 -12.33 4.23
CA GLU A 6 12.76 -12.90 5.03
C GLU A 6 14.04 -13.09 4.19
N MET A 7 13.90 -13.60 2.97
CA MET A 7 15.02 -13.82 2.04
C MET A 7 15.78 -12.55 1.67
N VAL A 8 15.08 -11.40 1.58
CA VAL A 8 15.72 -10.11 1.28
C VAL A 8 16.07 -9.32 2.54
N GLY A 9 15.86 -9.89 3.73
CA GLY A 9 16.15 -9.23 5.00
C GLY A 9 15.17 -8.09 5.34
N ALA A 10 14.03 -8.02 4.67
CA ALA A 10 13.02 -7.01 4.93
C ALA A 10 12.12 -7.34 6.14
N LEU A 11 12.08 -8.60 6.53
CA LEU A 11 11.33 -9.08 7.70
C LEU A 11 12.27 -9.86 8.63
N PRO A 12 12.16 -9.69 9.96
CA PRO A 12 12.86 -10.52 10.92
C PRO A 12 12.43 -11.98 10.80
N THR A 13 13.39 -12.89 10.96
CA THR A 13 13.13 -14.34 10.88
C THR A 13 12.61 -14.96 12.18
N ASP A 14 12.73 -14.24 13.28
CA ASP A 14 12.42 -14.67 14.64
C ASP A 14 11.06 -14.16 15.17
N LEU A 15 10.25 -13.52 14.32
CA LEU A 15 8.94 -13.04 14.68
C LEU A 15 7.99 -14.19 15.08
N LEU A 16 7.48 -14.15 16.30
CA LEU A 16 6.37 -14.97 16.74
C LEU A 16 5.08 -14.40 16.18
N LEU A 17 4.71 -14.84 14.99
CA LEU A 17 3.46 -14.40 14.36
C LEU A 17 2.27 -15.18 14.92
N LEU A 18 1.17 -14.46 15.08
CA LEU A 18 -0.11 -15.04 15.48
C LEU A 18 -0.54 -16.19 14.55
N PHE A 19 -0.34 -16.00 13.27
CA PHE A 19 -0.52 -17.02 12.23
C PHE A 19 0.83 -17.32 11.58
N PRO A 20 1.42 -18.52 11.76
CA PRO A 20 2.74 -18.84 11.25
C PRO A 20 2.87 -18.68 9.73
N ARG A 21 1.79 -18.96 8.99
CA ARG A 21 1.72 -18.80 7.54
C ARG A 21 0.47 -18.01 7.13
N GLN A 22 0.55 -17.31 6.02
CA GLN A 22 -0.58 -16.58 5.47
C GLN A 22 -1.77 -17.51 5.14
N VAL A 23 -1.49 -18.74 4.73
CA VAL A 23 -2.55 -19.77 4.49
C VAL A 23 -3.29 -20.13 5.77
N ASP A 24 -2.60 -20.22 6.90
CA ASP A 24 -3.20 -20.50 8.21
C ASP A 24 -4.16 -19.37 8.62
N TRP A 25 -3.74 -18.13 8.40
CA TRP A 25 -4.58 -16.95 8.61
C TRP A 25 -5.84 -16.95 7.71
N ILE A 26 -5.67 -17.20 6.40
CA ILE A 26 -6.78 -17.27 5.46
C ILE A 26 -7.76 -18.37 5.87
N ASN A 27 -7.26 -19.55 6.25
CA ASN A 27 -8.09 -20.66 6.71
C ASN A 27 -8.85 -20.29 8.00
N ALA A 28 -8.22 -19.63 8.96
CA ALA A 28 -8.87 -19.16 10.17
C ALA A 28 -10.00 -18.16 9.86
N LEU A 29 -9.80 -17.21 8.92
CA LEU A 29 -10.84 -16.30 8.44
C LEU A 29 -12.00 -17.04 7.78
N ILE A 30 -11.72 -18.04 6.94
CA ILE A 30 -12.76 -18.86 6.30
C ILE A 30 -13.61 -19.57 7.36
N GLN A 31 -12.97 -20.22 8.35
CA GLN A 31 -13.67 -20.94 9.41
C GLN A 31 -14.50 -19.99 10.29
N TYR A 32 -13.95 -18.82 10.61
CA TYR A 32 -14.65 -17.80 11.38
C TYR A 32 -15.92 -17.35 10.66
N VAL A 33 -15.80 -16.94 9.39
CA VAL A 33 -16.94 -16.49 8.58
C VAL A 33 -17.94 -17.63 8.31
N ALA A 34 -17.47 -18.87 8.15
CA ALA A 34 -18.35 -20.03 8.00
C ALA A 34 -19.31 -20.22 9.19
N SER A 35 -18.85 -19.90 10.40
CA SER A 35 -19.67 -19.96 11.64
C SER A 35 -20.51 -18.68 11.87
N HIS A 36 -20.21 -17.57 11.20
CA HIS A 36 -20.89 -16.28 11.31
C HIS A 36 -21.66 -15.95 10.02
N LYS A 37 -22.86 -16.51 9.87
CA LYS A 37 -23.64 -16.46 8.59
C LYS A 37 -24.08 -15.06 8.15
N HIS A 38 -24.01 -14.06 9.03
CA HIS A 38 -24.26 -12.66 8.70
C HIS A 38 -23.04 -11.97 8.05
N LEU A 39 -21.86 -12.61 8.10
CA LEU A 39 -20.64 -12.11 7.46
C LEU A 39 -20.46 -12.73 6.09
N SER A 40 -19.81 -11.98 5.21
CA SER A 40 -19.31 -12.44 3.91
C SER A 40 -17.84 -12.13 3.77
N LEU A 41 -17.07 -13.07 3.23
CA LEU A 41 -15.63 -12.92 3.00
C LEU A 41 -15.30 -12.92 1.51
N ILE A 42 -14.56 -11.91 1.06
CA ILE A 42 -13.95 -11.89 -0.28
C ILE A 42 -12.45 -12.06 -0.11
N ILE A 43 -11.90 -13.16 -0.57
CA ILE A 43 -10.46 -13.42 -0.57
C ILE A 43 -9.89 -12.94 -1.90
N ARG A 44 -9.10 -11.87 -1.87
CA ARG A 44 -8.43 -11.36 -3.07
C ARG A 44 -7.03 -11.94 -3.18
N VAL A 45 -6.82 -12.74 -4.20
CA VAL A 45 -5.52 -13.34 -4.48
C VAL A 45 -4.62 -12.34 -5.21
N HIS A 46 -3.38 -12.19 -4.72
CA HIS A 46 -2.45 -11.25 -5.32
C HIS A 46 -2.03 -11.70 -6.74
N PRO A 47 -1.97 -10.79 -7.73
CA PRO A 47 -1.66 -11.15 -9.13
C PRO A 47 -0.31 -11.84 -9.33
N ARG A 48 0.65 -11.66 -8.41
CA ARG A 48 1.98 -12.30 -8.50
C ARG A 48 1.99 -13.75 -8.05
N GLU A 49 0.94 -14.23 -7.38
CA GLU A 49 0.85 -15.64 -6.94
C GLU A 49 0.66 -16.63 -8.10
N PHE A 50 0.19 -16.14 -9.23
CA PHE A 50 -0.07 -16.95 -10.42
C PHE A 50 0.86 -16.54 -11.58
N PRO A 51 1.09 -17.44 -12.57
CA PRO A 51 1.88 -17.13 -13.74
C PRO A 51 1.42 -15.83 -14.41
N ASN A 52 2.36 -14.93 -14.62
CA ASN A 52 2.13 -13.62 -15.23
C ASN A 52 3.26 -13.29 -16.21
N LYS A 53 3.24 -12.11 -16.82
CA LYS A 53 4.27 -11.69 -17.80
C LYS A 53 5.70 -11.63 -17.24
N ARG A 54 5.87 -11.59 -15.93
CA ARG A 54 7.18 -11.52 -15.27
C ARG A 54 7.64 -12.88 -14.76
N GLU A 55 6.70 -13.68 -14.27
CA GLU A 55 6.97 -14.97 -13.61
C GLU A 55 6.09 -16.03 -14.26
N GLY A 56 6.72 -16.97 -14.97
CA GLY A 56 6.03 -18.03 -15.71
C GLY A 56 5.68 -19.27 -14.87
N ALA A 57 6.03 -19.28 -13.57
CA ALA A 57 5.80 -20.43 -12.69
C ALA A 57 4.71 -20.17 -11.64
N LEU A 58 4.02 -21.24 -11.24
CA LEU A 58 3.11 -21.23 -10.11
C LEU A 58 3.94 -21.37 -8.82
N SER A 59 3.77 -20.42 -7.88
CA SER A 59 4.47 -20.46 -6.59
C SER A 59 3.97 -21.62 -5.70
N GLU A 60 4.80 -22.10 -4.76
CA GLU A 60 4.34 -23.09 -3.78
C GLU A 60 3.20 -22.53 -2.93
N HIS A 61 3.25 -21.25 -2.60
CA HIS A 61 2.17 -20.57 -1.88
C HIS A 61 0.86 -20.59 -2.69
N ALA A 62 0.92 -20.34 -3.99
CA ALA A 62 -0.26 -20.41 -4.86
C ALA A 62 -0.87 -21.82 -4.92
N LYS A 63 -0.06 -22.87 -4.89
CA LYS A 63 -0.57 -24.25 -4.80
C LYS A 63 -1.31 -24.49 -3.49
N MET A 64 -0.70 -24.09 -2.36
CA MET A 64 -1.35 -24.20 -1.04
C MET A 64 -2.65 -23.39 -0.98
N LEU A 65 -2.70 -22.21 -1.60
CA LEU A 65 -3.92 -21.41 -1.70
C LEU A 65 -4.99 -22.14 -2.52
N GLN A 66 -4.65 -22.77 -3.64
CA GLN A 66 -5.60 -23.54 -4.45
C GLN A 66 -6.24 -24.66 -3.63
N ASP A 67 -5.48 -25.36 -2.80
CA ASP A 67 -5.99 -26.42 -1.95
C ASP A 67 -6.97 -25.87 -0.89
N VAL A 68 -6.60 -24.78 -0.19
CA VAL A 68 -7.45 -24.15 0.82
C VAL A 68 -8.72 -23.52 0.23
N LEU A 69 -8.65 -23.04 -1.02
CA LEU A 69 -9.73 -22.36 -1.70
C LEU A 69 -10.57 -23.29 -2.59
N SER A 70 -10.35 -24.60 -2.53
CA SER A 70 -11.06 -25.58 -3.38
C SER A 70 -12.48 -25.87 -2.92
N ASP A 71 -12.75 -25.83 -1.60
CA ASP A 71 -14.05 -26.09 -0.99
C ASP A 71 -14.40 -24.98 0.00
N LEU A 72 -15.24 -24.05 -0.42
CA LEU A 72 -15.55 -22.84 0.32
C LEU A 72 -17.00 -22.80 0.79
N PRO A 73 -17.25 -22.28 2.00
CA PRO A 73 -18.61 -21.98 2.47
C PRO A 73 -19.35 -20.99 1.54
N ASP A 74 -20.68 -21.05 1.56
CA ASP A 74 -21.55 -20.22 0.71
C ASP A 74 -21.34 -18.71 0.87
N ASN A 75 -20.87 -18.27 2.04
CA ASN A 75 -20.59 -16.87 2.36
C ASN A 75 -19.12 -16.47 2.14
N VAL A 76 -18.33 -17.30 1.45
CA VAL A 76 -16.95 -17.00 1.06
C VAL A 76 -16.82 -16.99 -0.46
N ARG A 77 -16.14 -16.01 -0.99
CA ARG A 77 -15.86 -15.87 -2.44
C ARG A 77 -14.38 -15.55 -2.65
N VAL A 78 -13.85 -16.00 -3.79
CA VAL A 78 -12.48 -15.69 -4.22
C VAL A 78 -12.53 -14.73 -5.39
N ASN A 79 -11.76 -13.68 -5.32
CA ASN A 79 -11.46 -12.82 -6.45
C ASN A 79 -10.08 -13.21 -6.99
N TRP A 80 -10.09 -13.90 -8.10
CA TRP A 80 -8.88 -14.35 -8.79
C TRP A 80 -8.27 -13.24 -9.63
N PRO A 81 -6.96 -13.26 -9.90
CA PRO A 81 -6.33 -12.29 -10.81
C PRO A 81 -6.93 -12.24 -12.20
N THR A 82 -7.47 -13.36 -12.68
CA THR A 82 -8.15 -13.52 -13.98
C THR A 82 -9.49 -12.79 -14.09
N ASP A 83 -10.11 -12.46 -12.95
CA ASP A 83 -11.42 -11.80 -12.93
C ASP A 83 -11.35 -10.34 -13.40
N ASN A 84 -10.15 -9.77 -13.45
CA ASN A 84 -9.89 -8.36 -13.84
C ASN A 84 -10.70 -7.33 -13.04
N ILE A 85 -11.06 -7.64 -11.81
CA ILE A 85 -11.78 -6.73 -10.92
C ILE A 85 -10.77 -5.81 -10.23
N SER A 86 -11.04 -4.50 -10.27
CA SER A 86 -10.22 -3.52 -9.56
C SER A 86 -10.31 -3.70 -8.05
N MET A 87 -9.20 -3.47 -7.33
CA MET A 87 -9.19 -3.43 -5.85
C MET A 87 -10.20 -2.39 -5.32
N TYR A 88 -10.29 -1.24 -5.97
CA TYR A 88 -11.24 -0.19 -5.58
C TYR A 88 -12.69 -0.56 -5.82
N SER A 89 -12.98 -1.42 -6.82
CA SER A 89 -14.31 -1.98 -7.01
C SER A 89 -14.70 -2.94 -5.88
N VAL A 90 -13.75 -3.76 -5.41
CA VAL A 90 -13.94 -4.61 -4.22
C VAL A 90 -14.11 -3.75 -2.97
N ALA A 91 -13.26 -2.75 -2.79
CA ALA A 91 -13.34 -1.84 -1.65
C ALA A 91 -14.71 -1.14 -1.53
N ASN A 92 -15.37 -0.84 -2.66
CA ASN A 92 -16.67 -0.18 -2.68
C ASN A 92 -17.82 -1.01 -2.06
N ILE A 93 -17.63 -2.32 -1.95
CA ILE A 93 -18.61 -3.26 -1.35
C ILE A 93 -18.08 -3.90 -0.05
N THR A 94 -16.97 -3.41 0.48
CA THR A 94 -16.28 -3.97 1.64
C THR A 94 -16.50 -3.05 2.84
N ASP A 95 -16.85 -3.62 3.99
CA ASP A 95 -16.97 -2.88 5.26
C ASP A 95 -15.65 -2.87 6.05
N VAL A 96 -14.88 -3.95 5.99
CA VAL A 96 -13.60 -4.12 6.69
C VAL A 96 -12.58 -4.76 5.75
N PHE A 97 -11.35 -4.27 5.77
CA PHE A 97 -10.25 -4.82 5.00
C PHE A 97 -9.26 -5.57 5.89
N ALA A 98 -9.17 -6.89 5.73
CA ALA A 98 -8.17 -7.69 6.41
C ALA A 98 -6.86 -7.72 5.59
N ASN A 99 -5.75 -7.32 6.20
CA ASN A 99 -4.46 -7.15 5.55
C ASN A 99 -3.36 -7.92 6.28
N SER A 100 -2.43 -8.52 5.54
CA SER A 100 -1.23 -9.07 6.14
C SER A 100 -0.12 -8.01 6.25
N TRP A 101 0.50 -7.62 5.16
CA TRP A 101 1.58 -6.62 5.14
C TRP A 101 1.58 -5.76 3.86
N SER A 102 0.54 -5.83 3.09
CA SER A 102 0.44 -5.09 1.83
C SER A 102 0.21 -3.60 2.05
N SER A 103 0.89 -2.75 1.30
CA SER A 103 0.67 -1.29 1.25
C SER A 103 -0.77 -0.90 0.88
N VAL A 104 -1.55 -1.83 0.32
CA VAL A 104 -2.98 -1.64 0.06
C VAL A 104 -3.76 -1.32 1.34
N GLY A 105 -3.30 -1.75 2.51
CA GLY A 105 -3.90 -1.35 3.78
C GLY A 105 -3.91 0.18 3.98
N LYS A 106 -2.81 0.88 3.64
CA LYS A 106 -2.77 2.35 3.64
C LYS A 106 -3.81 2.96 2.70
N GLU A 107 -3.93 2.41 1.49
CA GLU A 107 -4.90 2.88 0.50
C GLU A 107 -6.34 2.74 1.01
N MET A 108 -6.65 1.62 1.68
CA MET A 108 -7.96 1.40 2.28
C MET A 108 -8.22 2.37 3.43
N GLY A 109 -7.22 2.64 4.27
CA GLY A 109 -7.29 3.67 5.31
C GLY A 109 -7.50 5.08 4.76
N LEU A 110 -6.85 5.43 3.63
CA LEU A 110 -7.08 6.69 2.91
C LEU A 110 -8.50 6.82 2.36
N LEU A 111 -9.19 5.69 2.14
CA LEU A 111 -10.60 5.66 1.77
C LEU A 111 -11.53 5.62 3.00
N GLY A 112 -11.00 5.61 4.22
CA GLY A 112 -11.76 5.59 5.46
C GLY A 112 -12.25 4.22 5.90
N LEU A 113 -11.87 3.16 5.19
CA LEU A 113 -12.18 1.78 5.58
C LEU A 113 -11.36 1.35 6.79
N PRO A 114 -11.97 0.65 7.76
CA PRO A 114 -11.22 -0.01 8.82
C PRO A 114 -10.36 -1.14 8.25
N VAL A 115 -9.13 -1.22 8.73
CA VAL A 115 -8.17 -2.25 8.34
C VAL A 115 -7.80 -3.07 9.56
N VAL A 116 -7.93 -4.39 9.47
CA VAL A 116 -7.48 -5.33 10.50
C VAL A 116 -6.19 -5.96 10.04
N LEU A 117 -5.13 -5.79 10.83
CA LEU A 117 -3.82 -6.32 10.49
C LEU A 117 -3.61 -7.71 11.07
N TYR A 118 -2.92 -8.49 10.30
CA TYR A 118 -2.44 -9.81 10.65
C TYR A 118 -1.43 -9.80 11.81
N SER A 119 -0.58 -8.75 11.91
CA SER A 119 0.42 -8.59 12.95
C SER A 119 0.88 -7.14 13.03
N HIS A 120 1.39 -6.72 14.20
CA HIS A 120 2.00 -5.41 14.41
C HIS A 120 3.27 -5.20 13.56
N ASP A 121 4.02 -6.26 13.30
CA ASP A 121 5.40 -6.17 12.82
C ASP A 121 5.55 -6.40 11.32
N LEU A 122 4.45 -6.61 10.59
CA LEU A 122 4.49 -6.96 9.16
C LEU A 122 4.16 -5.82 8.22
N THR A 123 3.82 -4.63 8.71
CA THR A 123 3.45 -3.51 7.85
C THR A 123 4.61 -2.54 7.64
N ASP A 124 4.63 -1.88 6.49
CA ASP A 124 5.54 -0.79 6.15
C ASP A 124 5.05 0.59 6.63
N TYR A 125 4.04 0.61 7.49
CA TYR A 125 3.42 1.81 8.07
C TYR A 125 2.93 1.51 9.49
N PRO A 126 2.65 2.53 10.33
CA PRO A 126 2.28 2.33 11.73
C PRO A 126 1.04 1.44 11.89
N SER A 127 1.19 0.36 12.64
CA SER A 127 0.09 -0.56 12.94
C SER A 127 -1.01 0.10 13.77
N ASP A 128 -0.69 1.13 14.55
CA ASP A 128 -1.64 1.91 15.38
C ASP A 128 -2.73 2.63 14.57
N LEU A 129 -2.55 2.76 13.24
CA LEU A 129 -3.59 3.25 12.35
C LEU A 129 -4.71 2.22 12.09
N ASN A 130 -4.55 1.01 12.60
CA ASN A 130 -5.37 -0.16 12.26
C ASN A 130 -5.78 -0.93 13.51
N TYR A 131 -6.62 -1.93 13.31
CA TYR A 131 -7.02 -2.90 14.33
C TYR A 131 -6.02 -4.04 14.33
N VAL A 132 -5.45 -4.36 15.49
CA VAL A 132 -4.44 -5.43 15.61
C VAL A 132 -4.69 -6.23 16.88
N GLY A 133 -4.71 -7.55 16.76
CA GLY A 133 -4.79 -8.46 17.89
C GLY A 133 -3.47 -9.18 18.14
N THR A 134 -3.19 -9.54 19.38
CA THR A 134 -1.99 -10.29 19.79
C THR A 134 -2.27 -11.77 20.03
N THR A 135 -3.54 -12.15 20.11
CA THR A 135 -4.02 -13.54 20.21
C THR A 135 -5.08 -13.80 19.13
N HIS A 136 -5.39 -15.07 18.86
CA HIS A 136 -6.47 -15.44 17.93
C HIS A 136 -7.82 -14.83 18.33
N ASP A 137 -8.18 -14.92 19.60
CA ASP A 137 -9.44 -14.37 20.09
C ASP A 137 -9.47 -12.85 19.97
N GLU A 138 -8.37 -12.19 20.31
CA GLU A 138 -8.25 -10.74 20.17
C GLU A 138 -8.30 -10.31 18.70
N TYR A 139 -7.66 -11.05 17.77
CA TYR A 139 -7.73 -10.77 16.34
C TYR A 139 -9.19 -10.76 15.85
N PHE A 140 -9.97 -11.79 16.16
CA PHE A 140 -11.36 -11.85 15.73
C PHE A 140 -12.25 -10.82 16.48
N TRP A 141 -11.95 -10.53 17.73
CA TRP A 141 -12.58 -9.42 18.43
C TRP A 141 -12.30 -8.07 17.71
N GLN A 142 -11.07 -7.85 17.25
CA GLN A 142 -10.73 -6.67 16.47
C GLN A 142 -11.47 -6.62 15.11
N VAL A 143 -11.73 -7.76 14.49
CA VAL A 143 -12.59 -7.82 13.28
C VAL A 143 -13.99 -7.32 13.61
N GLU A 144 -14.59 -7.77 14.72
CA GLU A 144 -15.92 -7.31 15.15
C GLU A 144 -15.93 -5.82 15.52
N GLN A 145 -14.89 -5.33 16.19
CA GLN A 145 -14.77 -3.89 16.48
C GLN A 145 -14.66 -3.07 15.19
N ALA A 146 -13.86 -3.52 14.25
CA ALA A 146 -13.72 -2.87 12.93
C ALA A 146 -15.06 -2.81 12.16
N LEU A 147 -15.85 -3.89 12.23
CA LEU A 147 -17.20 -3.95 11.64
C LEU A 147 -18.17 -3.00 12.36
N ALA A 148 -18.12 -2.94 13.69
CA ALA A 148 -18.98 -2.08 14.50
C ALA A 148 -18.66 -0.58 14.29
N ASP A 149 -17.39 -0.21 14.25
CA ASP A 149 -16.94 1.16 14.05
C ASP A 149 -17.18 1.65 12.61
N GLY A 150 -17.02 0.75 11.64
CA GLY A 150 -17.27 1.02 10.24
C GLY A 150 -16.39 2.12 9.63
N TRP A 151 -16.88 2.73 8.56
CA TRP A 151 -16.21 3.81 7.85
C TRP A 151 -16.04 5.08 8.69
N SER A 152 -14.90 5.77 8.58
CA SER A 152 -14.62 6.99 9.33
C SER A 152 -13.80 8.01 8.56
N ALA A 153 -14.24 9.28 8.57
CA ALA A 153 -13.48 10.41 8.03
C ALA A 153 -12.20 10.70 8.86
N GLU A 154 -12.22 10.39 10.16
CA GLU A 154 -11.02 10.54 11.00
C GLU A 154 -9.93 9.56 10.59
N ARG A 155 -10.29 8.35 10.17
CA ARG A 155 -9.35 7.38 9.61
C ARG A 155 -8.69 7.90 8.33
N ILE A 156 -9.44 8.57 7.46
CA ILE A 156 -8.88 9.27 6.29
C ILE A 156 -7.81 10.25 6.75
N ARG A 157 -8.12 11.12 7.72
CA ARG A 157 -7.21 12.14 8.25
C ARG A 157 -5.90 11.54 8.77
N GLN A 158 -6.00 10.51 9.60
CA GLN A 158 -4.84 9.84 10.19
C GLN A 158 -3.92 9.23 9.12
N ASN A 159 -4.51 8.56 8.14
CA ASN A 159 -3.74 7.97 7.03
C ASN A 159 -3.12 9.02 6.11
N TYR A 160 -3.79 10.15 5.84
CA TYR A 160 -3.20 11.26 5.09
C TYR A 160 -2.05 11.91 5.85
N ARG A 161 -2.16 12.08 7.18
CA ARG A 161 -1.05 12.58 8.01
C ARG A 161 0.16 11.66 7.93
N TRP A 162 -0.06 10.35 8.01
CA TRP A 162 1.02 9.39 7.84
C TRP A 162 1.64 9.47 6.44
N CYS A 163 0.84 9.50 5.39
CA CYS A 163 1.34 9.65 4.02
C CYS A 163 2.12 10.97 3.83
N ALA A 164 1.70 12.05 4.45
CA ALA A 164 2.45 13.31 4.42
C ALA A 164 3.83 13.15 5.09
N ILE A 165 3.91 12.45 6.21
CA ILE A 165 5.20 12.13 6.85
C ILE A 165 6.04 11.25 5.92
N GLU A 166 5.47 10.15 5.44
CA GLU A 166 6.18 9.17 4.61
C GLU A 166 6.75 9.80 3.32
N TYR A 167 5.94 10.58 2.60
CA TYR A 167 6.34 11.11 1.29
C TYR A 167 7.01 12.50 1.35
N GLN A 168 6.82 13.26 2.40
CA GLN A 168 7.36 14.62 2.50
C GLN A 168 8.46 14.78 3.56
N ARG A 169 8.48 13.90 4.59
CA ARG A 169 9.39 14.02 5.72
C ARG A 169 10.44 12.92 5.78
N ILE A 170 10.06 11.67 5.47
CA ILE A 170 10.96 10.50 5.50
C ILE A 170 11.70 10.34 4.18
N ALA A 171 11.12 10.79 3.07
CA ALA A 171 11.69 10.66 1.74
C ALA A 171 12.31 11.99 1.27
N LEU A 172 13.46 11.91 0.60
CA LEU A 172 14.04 13.03 -0.14
C LEU A 172 13.62 12.90 -1.62
N ASP A 173 13.11 14.01 -2.19
CA ASP A 173 12.78 14.04 -3.61
C ASP A 173 14.04 14.18 -4.45
N VAL A 174 14.45 13.08 -5.04
CA VAL A 174 15.58 13.01 -5.97
C VAL A 174 15.15 12.94 -7.43
N ALA A 175 13.88 13.22 -7.74
CA ALA A 175 13.34 13.12 -9.09
C ALA A 175 14.07 14.00 -10.10
N GLU A 176 14.57 15.16 -9.66
CA GLU A 176 15.40 16.07 -10.50
C GLU A 176 16.70 15.43 -10.98
N SER A 177 17.21 14.39 -10.28
CA SER A 177 18.41 13.66 -10.69
C SER A 177 18.15 12.74 -11.90
N PHE A 178 16.89 12.44 -12.18
CA PHE A 178 16.49 11.61 -13.28
C PHE A 178 15.88 12.50 -14.36
N ASP A 179 16.65 12.84 -15.42
CA ASP A 179 16.01 13.29 -16.66
C ASP A 179 15.07 12.18 -17.09
N ARG A 180 13.79 12.32 -16.85
CA ARG A 180 12.81 11.67 -17.69
C ARG A 180 13.03 12.29 -19.06
N LYS A 181 13.87 11.66 -19.89
CA LYS A 181 13.89 11.94 -21.31
C LYS A 181 12.49 11.57 -21.80
N GLU A 182 11.62 12.54 -21.75
CA GLU A 182 10.34 12.46 -22.40
C GLU A 182 10.62 12.05 -23.84
N ASN A 183 10.42 10.76 -24.13
CA ASN A 183 10.29 10.20 -25.48
C ASN A 183 11.11 10.87 -26.60
N GLU A 184 12.30 11.38 -26.33
CA GLU A 184 13.24 11.70 -27.40
C GLU A 184 13.46 10.42 -28.16
N LYS A 185 12.94 10.36 -29.36
CA LYS A 185 13.17 9.27 -30.31
C LYS A 185 14.68 9.18 -30.52
N LEU A 186 15.34 8.40 -29.69
CA LEU A 186 16.78 8.19 -29.79
C LEU A 186 17.11 7.80 -31.20
N THR A 187 17.98 8.55 -31.85
CA THR A 187 18.47 8.23 -33.20
C THR A 187 19.11 6.84 -33.21
N LEU A 188 19.07 6.17 -34.34
CA LEU A 188 19.60 4.81 -34.47
C LEU A 188 21.08 4.70 -33.98
N PRO A 189 21.98 5.64 -34.27
CA PRO A 189 23.35 5.65 -33.75
C PRO A 189 23.41 5.74 -32.24
N THR A 190 22.55 6.55 -31.60
CA THR A 190 22.51 6.70 -30.15
C THR A 190 22.01 5.43 -29.45
N ARG A 191 21.05 4.72 -30.08
CA ARG A 191 20.56 3.42 -29.56
C ARG A 191 21.65 2.36 -29.61
N VAL A 192 22.39 2.28 -30.72
CA VAL A 192 23.51 1.32 -30.91
C VAL A 192 24.62 1.62 -29.90
N ARG A 193 25.02 2.90 -29.79
CA ARG A 193 26.04 3.34 -28.81
C ARG A 193 25.63 2.99 -27.40
N ASN A 194 24.40 3.29 -27.00
CA ASN A 194 23.91 3.02 -25.63
C ASN A 194 23.83 1.52 -25.34
N LYS A 195 23.46 0.71 -26.33
CA LYS A 195 23.46 -0.75 -26.21
C LYS A 195 24.88 -1.30 -26.05
N LEU A 196 25.83 -0.81 -26.85
CA LEU A 196 27.23 -1.20 -26.79
C LEU A 196 27.87 -0.80 -25.45
N MET A 197 27.62 0.43 -24.98
CA MET A 197 28.16 0.92 -23.72
C MET A 197 27.57 0.17 -22.49
N ARG A 198 26.30 -0.22 -22.53
CA ARG A 198 25.71 -1.08 -21.50
C ARG A 198 26.37 -2.45 -21.42
N THR A 199 26.90 -2.95 -22.53
CA THR A 199 27.59 -4.25 -22.57
C THR A 199 29.04 -4.15 -22.14
N ILE A 200 29.75 -3.06 -22.49
CA ILE A 200 31.19 -2.90 -22.26
C ILE A 200 31.48 -2.24 -20.90
N ALA A 201 30.67 -1.30 -20.48
CA ALA A 201 30.87 -0.56 -19.22
C ALA A 201 29.53 -0.31 -18.50
N PRO A 202 28.86 -1.37 -18.00
CA PRO A 202 27.50 -1.26 -17.47
C PRO A 202 27.39 -0.33 -16.25
N TYR A 203 28.47 -0.13 -15.50
CA TYR A 203 28.47 0.65 -14.26
C TYR A 203 29.05 2.06 -14.41
N HIS A 204 29.99 2.29 -15.29
CA HIS A 204 30.77 3.54 -15.34
C HIS A 204 29.94 4.73 -15.82
N GLN A 205 29.07 4.55 -16.80
CA GLN A 205 28.25 5.63 -17.35
C GLN A 205 27.08 5.99 -16.41
N GLN A 206 26.54 5.00 -15.72
CA GLN A 206 25.46 5.21 -14.75
C GLN A 206 25.94 6.01 -13.53
N TYR A 207 27.17 5.73 -13.04
CA TYR A 207 27.75 6.42 -11.90
C TYR A 207 28.14 7.88 -12.20
N SER A 208 28.74 8.14 -13.35
CA SER A 208 29.15 9.51 -13.71
C SER A 208 27.94 10.41 -13.97
N ASP A 209 26.91 9.88 -14.60
CA ASP A 209 25.67 10.63 -14.86
C ASP A 209 24.92 10.92 -13.55
N CYS A 210 24.86 9.97 -12.60
CA CYS A 210 24.25 10.17 -11.29
C CYS A 210 25.02 11.20 -10.46
N ALA A 211 26.34 11.11 -10.40
CA ALA A 211 27.18 12.04 -9.64
C ALA A 211 27.08 13.47 -10.15
N ASN A 212 27.06 13.68 -11.47
CA ASN A 212 26.89 14.99 -12.07
C ASN A 212 25.50 15.60 -11.89
N ARG A 213 24.50 14.78 -11.62
CA ARG A 213 23.12 15.22 -11.38
C ARG A 213 22.84 15.46 -9.90
N ALA A 214 23.42 14.66 -9.02
CA ALA A 214 23.25 14.79 -7.57
C ALA A 214 23.64 16.19 -7.06
N SER A 215 24.68 16.82 -7.66
CA SER A 215 25.09 18.18 -7.32
C SER A 215 24.12 19.29 -7.72
N ARG A 216 23.04 18.98 -8.43
CA ARG A 216 22.03 19.93 -8.88
C ARG A 216 20.68 19.75 -8.22
N LEU A 217 20.58 18.83 -7.25
CA LEU A 217 19.34 18.59 -6.53
C LEU A 217 18.98 19.73 -5.62
N SER A 218 17.71 20.12 -5.59
CA SER A 218 17.18 21.10 -4.63
C SER A 218 17.35 20.63 -3.18
N VAL A 219 17.42 19.31 -2.96
CA VAL A 219 17.65 18.68 -1.66
C VAL A 219 19.13 18.44 -1.32
N SER A 220 20.07 19.01 -2.10
CA SER A 220 21.51 18.83 -1.86
C SER A 220 21.93 19.31 -0.47
N ASP A 221 21.35 20.43 -0.01
CA ASP A 221 21.63 20.99 1.33
C ASP A 221 21.11 20.07 2.44
N ASP A 222 19.97 19.42 2.25
CA ASP A 222 19.43 18.43 3.18
C ASP A 222 20.34 17.20 3.26
N ILE A 223 20.81 16.71 2.11
CA ILE A 223 21.74 15.58 2.03
C ILE A 223 23.06 15.95 2.72
N ASP A 224 23.59 17.11 2.44
CA ASP A 224 24.81 17.64 3.09
C ASP A 224 24.61 17.77 4.61
N ALA A 225 23.45 18.25 5.07
CA ALA A 225 23.13 18.39 6.48
C ALA A 225 23.08 17.03 7.19
N ILE A 226 22.50 16.00 6.57
CA ILE A 226 22.47 14.62 7.11
C ILE A 226 23.90 14.14 7.35
N PHE A 227 24.78 14.25 6.35
CA PHE A 227 26.14 13.73 6.45
C PHE A 227 27.01 14.56 7.41
N ARG A 228 26.94 15.90 7.35
CA ARG A 228 27.75 16.80 8.23
C ARG A 228 27.34 16.67 9.70
N ASN A 229 26.05 16.57 9.97
CA ASN A 229 25.53 16.49 11.34
C ASN A 229 25.39 15.04 11.85
N ARG A 230 25.68 14.05 11.00
CA ARG A 230 25.54 12.61 11.31
C ARG A 230 24.15 12.29 11.85
N LEU A 231 23.13 12.77 11.15
CA LEU A 231 21.73 12.52 11.53
C LEU A 231 21.37 11.05 11.31
N ASP A 232 20.72 10.46 12.28
CA ASP A 232 20.27 9.06 12.21
C ASP A 232 19.01 8.90 11.38
N SER A 233 18.25 9.98 11.21
CA SER A 233 16.99 9.99 10.48
C SER A 233 16.80 11.26 9.65
N VAL A 234 16.15 11.13 8.51
CA VAL A 234 15.68 12.27 7.69
C VAL A 234 14.68 13.13 8.47
N LEU A 235 13.99 12.56 9.47
CA LEU A 235 13.07 13.30 10.35
C LEU A 235 13.79 14.32 11.26
N ASP A 236 15.09 14.13 11.49
CA ASP A 236 15.91 15.05 12.30
C ASP A 236 16.34 16.31 11.55
N LEU A 237 16.08 16.37 10.24
CA LEU A 237 16.30 17.58 9.46
C LEU A 237 15.39 18.72 9.94
N PRO A 238 15.94 19.91 10.19
CA PRO A 238 15.13 21.07 10.55
C PRO A 238 14.16 21.40 9.40
N ARG A 239 12.88 21.49 9.73
CA ARG A 239 11.81 21.85 8.80
C ARG A 239 11.08 23.08 9.33
N HIS A 240 10.81 24.02 8.45
CA HIS A 240 9.97 25.17 8.73
C HIS A 240 8.55 24.89 8.23
N ASP A 241 7.83 24.04 8.96
CA ASP A 241 6.45 23.75 8.63
C ASP A 241 5.55 24.90 9.11
N SER A 242 4.69 25.39 8.25
CA SER A 242 3.62 26.30 8.65
C SER A 242 2.58 25.51 9.44
N ALA A 243 2.22 26.00 10.61
CA ALA A 243 1.10 25.45 11.35
C ALA A 243 -0.19 25.61 10.53
N ILE A 244 -0.88 24.52 10.29
CA ILE A 244 -2.23 24.54 9.68
C ILE A 244 -3.29 24.31 10.74
N THR A 245 -4.42 24.99 10.60
CA THR A 245 -5.55 24.77 11.50
C THR A 245 -6.25 23.47 11.14
N LEU A 246 -7.00 22.89 12.08
CA LEU A 246 -7.83 21.71 11.83
C LEU A 246 -8.87 21.98 10.73
N GLN A 247 -9.33 23.23 10.59
CA GLN A 247 -10.24 23.64 9.54
C GLN A 247 -9.57 23.61 8.17
N ASP A 248 -8.35 24.12 8.05
CA ASP A 248 -7.58 24.10 6.80
C ASP A 248 -7.23 22.67 6.39
N GLU A 249 -6.83 21.85 7.36
CA GLU A 249 -6.60 20.42 7.14
C GLU A 249 -7.84 19.73 6.60
N THR A 250 -9.00 19.97 7.21
CA THR A 250 -10.28 19.39 6.77
C THR A 250 -10.62 19.82 5.35
N LEU A 251 -10.43 21.09 5.02
CA LEU A 251 -10.66 21.60 3.66
C LEU A 251 -9.73 20.95 2.63
N ASN A 252 -8.46 20.79 2.99
CA ASN A 252 -7.48 20.11 2.13
C ASN A 252 -7.83 18.64 1.92
N LEU A 253 -8.22 17.93 2.98
CA LEU A 253 -8.69 16.54 2.89
C LEU A 253 -9.90 16.39 1.97
N LYS A 254 -10.90 17.26 2.08
CA LYS A 254 -12.07 17.25 1.20
C LYS A 254 -11.68 17.45 -0.26
N ARG A 255 -10.75 18.36 -0.55
CA ARG A 255 -10.22 18.56 -1.91
C ARG A 255 -9.51 17.31 -2.43
N GLU A 256 -8.64 16.68 -1.61
CA GLU A 256 -7.92 15.49 -2.01
C GLU A 256 -8.83 14.28 -2.20
N VAL A 257 -9.81 14.09 -1.32
CA VAL A 257 -10.83 13.04 -1.48
C VAL A 257 -11.65 13.26 -2.74
N SER A 258 -12.06 14.49 -3.03
CA SER A 258 -12.77 14.84 -4.28
C SER A 258 -11.90 14.53 -5.51
N ARG A 259 -10.60 14.90 -5.47
CA ARG A 259 -9.64 14.60 -6.53
C ARG A 259 -9.46 13.09 -6.73
N LEU A 260 -9.39 12.34 -5.64
CA LEU A 260 -9.26 10.88 -5.66
C LEU A 260 -10.47 10.22 -6.30
N ILE A 261 -11.69 10.59 -5.87
CA ILE A 261 -12.94 10.07 -6.45
C ILE A 261 -12.98 10.33 -7.95
N LYS A 262 -12.70 11.57 -8.36
CA LYS A 262 -12.67 11.95 -9.77
C LYS A 262 -11.63 11.15 -10.57
N GLY A 263 -10.46 10.89 -9.99
CA GLY A 263 -9.41 10.12 -10.65
C GLY A 263 -9.73 8.64 -10.80
N LEU A 264 -10.42 8.05 -9.82
CA LEU A 264 -10.73 6.61 -9.81
C LEU A 264 -12.02 6.26 -10.55
N TYR A 265 -13.04 7.14 -10.50
CA TYR A 265 -14.40 6.80 -10.93
C TYR A 265 -14.97 7.76 -11.98
N GLY A 266 -14.28 8.87 -12.28
CA GLY A 266 -14.77 9.91 -13.18
C GLY A 266 -15.57 11.02 -12.48
N SER A 267 -15.94 12.07 -13.25
CA SER A 267 -16.52 13.31 -12.68
C SER A 267 -18.03 13.24 -12.41
N ASP A 268 -18.74 12.38 -13.13
CA ASP A 268 -20.20 12.49 -13.28
C ASP A 268 -20.94 11.23 -12.80
N THR A 269 -20.34 10.45 -11.91
CA THR A 269 -20.94 9.22 -11.42
C THR A 269 -21.61 9.48 -10.07
N ASP A 270 -22.91 9.26 -9.99
CA ASP A 270 -23.66 9.21 -8.73
C ASP A 270 -23.47 7.83 -8.07
N PHE A 271 -23.18 7.84 -6.79
CA PHE A 271 -22.99 6.62 -6.02
C PHE A 271 -24.03 6.48 -4.91
N PRO A 272 -24.48 5.25 -4.61
CA PRO A 272 -25.38 5.04 -3.48
C PRO A 272 -24.74 5.56 -2.18
N GLU A 273 -25.48 6.30 -1.38
CA GLU A 273 -25.01 6.93 -0.13
C GLU A 273 -24.31 5.96 0.82
N LYS A 274 -24.79 4.71 0.88
CA LYS A 274 -24.23 3.65 1.74
C LYS A 274 -22.97 3.02 1.18
N SER A 275 -22.66 3.21 -0.10
CA SER A 275 -21.44 2.71 -0.69
C SER A 275 -20.23 3.48 -0.16
N LEU A 276 -19.03 2.89 -0.22
CA LEU A 276 -17.80 3.58 0.17
C LEU A 276 -17.62 4.90 -0.58
N VAL A 277 -17.81 4.89 -1.90
CA VAL A 277 -17.64 6.10 -2.71
C VAL A 277 -18.72 7.14 -2.39
N GLY A 278 -19.96 6.74 -2.10
CA GLY A 278 -21.01 7.64 -1.64
C GLY A 278 -20.65 8.30 -0.31
N LYS A 279 -20.14 7.56 0.66
CA LYS A 279 -19.64 8.11 1.94
C LYS A 279 -18.51 9.11 1.73
N LEU A 280 -17.58 8.82 0.83
CA LEU A 280 -16.49 9.72 0.45
C LEU A 280 -17.00 10.99 -0.26
N GLN A 281 -17.97 10.86 -1.17
CA GLN A 281 -18.62 12.00 -1.82
C GLN A 281 -19.30 12.92 -0.80
N ASN A 282 -20.09 12.35 0.10
CA ASN A 282 -20.77 13.11 1.14
C ASN A 282 -19.77 13.84 2.04
N PHE A 283 -18.67 13.19 2.43
CA PHE A 283 -17.60 13.85 3.19
C PHE A 283 -16.95 14.99 2.40
N ALA A 284 -16.68 14.81 1.12
CA ALA A 284 -16.05 15.84 0.29
C ALA A 284 -16.95 17.06 0.05
N GLN A 285 -18.27 16.86 0.06
CA GLN A 285 -19.27 17.91 -0.21
C GLN A 285 -19.79 18.61 1.06
N SER A 286 -19.71 17.95 2.23
CA SER A 286 -20.15 18.52 3.52
C SER A 286 -19.21 19.64 3.99
#